data_d12e355dad764d0b0efe70ea36c987cd
#
_entry.id   d12e355dad764d0b0efe70ea36c987cd
#
_cell.length_a   1.000
_cell.length_b   1.000
_cell.length_c   1.000
_cell.angle_alpha   90.00
_cell.angle_beta   90.00
_cell.angle_gamma   90.00
#
_symmetry.space_group_name_H-M   'P 1'
#
loop_
_entity.id
_entity.type
_entity.pdbx_description
1 polymer ?
#
loop_
_entity_poly.entity_id
_entity_poly.type
_entity_poly.pdbx_seq_one_letter_code
_entity_poly.pdbx_strand_id
1 'polypeptide(L)'
;MKTLGILAISFILIFFSCRKDSFITSGDARVTITADTLKYDTVFVSTGSTYRTFKIINENNQKLRLSSLKLMGGAASVYKINVDGIPGTQFSNLEIEGNDSLYVFAQVNVNPGTANLPFILRDSIEISFNGNKRLVQLEAWGQNAHFFRNKVIAANETWNNDLPYVILGSLLINTNQTLTINKGCRIYVHADAPILINGTILVNGLKDTANRVYFQGDRLDEPYKDYPASWPGIFFQPSSKDNVFTYAVIKNAYQAIGLQDLPPNANPKLTLNECVIDNAYDAGIISINSSVRARNCLISNCGKNLFLVKGGDYQFTHCTVATYANRFIDHRDPVLTVSNYIGINNVPAAEDLTAAFRNCIFWGENGLVDNEVFTAKNNTKAFNVTFSQILWKVTSTPAFINPPTGVISNLSPKFDSINTSRNYYDFRLQKGGSPAINAGLNFGVTTDLDGKPRPAGLPDLGCFEKQ
;
A
#
# COMPACT_ATOMS: atom_id res chain seq x y z
N MET A 1 69.90 38.01 10.79
CA MET A 1 68.54 38.17 10.29
C MET A 1 67.77 36.87 10.06
N LYS A 2 68.39 35.75 9.66
CA LYS A 2 67.66 34.44 9.45
C LYS A 2 67.18 33.77 10.76
N THR A 3 67.91 33.93 11.85
CA THR A 3 67.52 33.35 13.16
C THR A 3 66.37 34.09 13.86
N LEU A 4 66.24 35.41 13.65
CA LEU A 4 65.13 36.21 14.18
C LEU A 4 63.79 35.90 13.50
N GLY A 5 63.84 35.57 12.22
CA GLY A 5 62.63 35.18 11.45
C GLY A 5 62.07 33.84 11.87
N ILE A 6 62.91 32.86 12.21
CA ILE A 6 62.50 31.53 12.69
C ILE A 6 61.88 31.61 14.10
N LEU A 7 62.42 32.50 14.96
CA LEU A 7 61.83 32.71 16.30
C LEU A 7 60.48 33.38 16.27
N ALA A 8 60.25 34.32 15.33
CA ALA A 8 58.95 34.97 15.13
C ALA A 8 57.91 34.05 14.56
N ILE A 9 58.26 33.14 13.64
CA ILE A 9 57.34 32.14 13.08
C ILE A 9 56.99 31.09 14.14
N SER A 10 57.95 30.67 14.99
CA SER A 10 57.68 29.76 16.11
C SER A 10 56.76 30.37 17.16
N PHE A 11 56.84 31.68 17.40
CA PHE A 11 55.97 32.39 18.36
C PHE A 11 54.55 32.59 17.84
N ILE A 12 54.33 32.71 16.52
CA ILE A 12 53.03 32.80 15.89
C ILE A 12 52.29 31.44 15.90
N LEU A 13 53.00 30.32 15.81
CA LEU A 13 52.42 28.97 15.89
C LEU A 13 51.91 28.59 17.26
N ILE A 14 52.39 29.22 18.34
CA ILE A 14 51.97 28.93 19.73
C ILE A 14 50.59 29.57 20.03
N PHE A 15 50.17 30.60 19.31
CA PHE A 15 48.85 31.23 19.49
C PHE A 15 47.67 30.48 18.84
N PHE A 16 47.94 29.44 18.04
CA PHE A 16 46.89 28.62 17.46
C PHE A 16 46.53 27.37 18.24
N SER A 17 47.18 27.15 19.41
CA SER A 17 46.92 25.99 20.24
C SER A 17 46.13 26.39 21.48
N CYS A 18 44.93 25.96 21.56
CA CYS A 18 43.96 25.91 22.65
C CYS A 18 42.75 26.81 22.44
N ARG A 19 41.83 26.40 21.55
CA ARG A 19 40.44 26.67 21.87
C ARG A 19 40.11 25.84 23.12
N LYS A 20 40.08 26.47 24.27
CA LYS A 20 39.50 25.89 25.48
C LYS A 20 38.05 25.56 25.13
N ASP A 21 37.67 24.28 25.14
CA ASP A 21 36.30 23.86 25.04
C ASP A 21 35.48 24.57 26.13
N SER A 22 34.82 25.67 25.77
CA SER A 22 33.99 26.41 26.72
C SER A 22 32.56 25.96 26.60
N PHE A 23 31.99 25.53 27.71
CA PHE A 23 30.57 25.20 27.77
C PHE A 23 29.73 26.45 28.05
N ILE A 24 28.60 26.57 27.39
CA ILE A 24 27.58 27.53 27.77
C ILE A 24 26.89 27.02 29.04
N THR A 25 26.90 27.83 30.11
CA THR A 25 26.31 27.51 31.42
C THR A 25 25.09 28.37 31.74
N SER A 26 24.82 29.41 30.95
CA SER A 26 23.65 30.29 31.13
C SER A 26 22.36 29.54 31.01
N GLY A 27 21.38 29.83 31.86
CA GLY A 27 19.98 29.36 31.69
C GLY A 27 19.31 29.89 30.43
N ASP A 28 19.82 30.99 29.84
CA ASP A 28 19.32 31.59 28.59
C ASP A 28 19.92 30.94 27.33
N ALA A 29 20.64 29.81 27.48
CA ALA A 29 21.16 29.08 26.34
C ALA A 29 20.07 28.75 25.32
N ARG A 30 20.33 29.11 24.05
CA ARG A 30 19.36 28.86 22.95
C ARG A 30 19.46 27.40 22.53
N VAL A 31 18.39 26.67 22.85
CA VAL A 31 18.25 25.25 22.53
C VAL A 31 16.89 25.01 21.88
N THR A 32 16.91 24.50 20.65
CA THR A 32 15.70 24.12 19.92
C THR A 32 15.50 22.61 19.99
N ILE A 33 14.30 22.18 20.37
CA ILE A 33 13.84 20.80 20.30
C ILE A 33 12.83 20.72 19.15
N THR A 34 13.10 19.89 18.13
CA THR A 34 12.35 19.90 16.88
C THR A 34 10.95 19.27 16.95
N ALA A 35 10.59 18.67 18.10
CA ALA A 35 9.26 18.15 18.34
C ALA A 35 8.87 18.26 19.83
N ASP A 36 7.65 18.69 20.09
CA ASP A 36 7.08 18.68 21.45
C ASP A 36 6.40 17.33 21.77
N THR A 37 5.97 16.62 20.75
CA THR A 37 5.29 15.32 20.87
C THR A 37 5.69 14.41 19.71
N LEU A 38 6.07 13.18 20.01
CA LEU A 38 6.18 12.09 19.05
C LEU A 38 4.91 11.25 19.10
N LYS A 39 4.11 11.35 18.04
CA LYS A 39 2.87 10.57 17.90
C LYS A 39 3.13 9.35 17.04
N TYR A 40 2.69 8.20 17.54
CA TYR A 40 2.65 6.94 16.80
C TYR A 40 1.17 6.65 16.54
N ASP A 41 0.83 6.39 15.28
CA ASP A 41 -0.50 5.94 14.92
C ASP A 41 -0.77 4.55 15.52
N THR A 42 -1.77 3.83 15.06
CA THR A 42 -2.09 2.50 15.59
C THR A 42 -0.88 1.57 15.50
N VAL A 43 -0.41 1.11 16.65
CA VAL A 43 0.67 0.13 16.78
C VAL A 43 0.06 -1.17 17.29
N PHE A 44 0.23 -2.24 16.52
CA PHE A 44 -0.21 -3.56 16.98
C PHE A 44 0.71 -4.10 18.07
N VAL A 45 0.12 -4.74 19.07
CA VAL A 45 0.87 -5.41 20.12
C VAL A 45 1.86 -6.42 19.52
N SER A 46 3.04 -6.58 20.12
CA SER A 46 4.09 -7.52 19.71
C SER A 46 4.80 -7.28 18.37
N THR A 47 4.44 -6.26 17.60
CA THR A 47 5.13 -5.97 16.31
C THR A 47 6.16 -4.85 16.42
N GLY A 48 6.08 -3.99 17.44
CA GLY A 48 6.86 -2.77 17.56
C GLY A 48 6.47 -1.72 16.52
N SER A 49 6.82 -0.48 16.77
CA SER A 49 6.64 0.62 15.81
C SER A 49 7.93 0.89 15.03
N THR A 50 7.81 1.74 14.05
CA THR A 50 8.98 2.42 13.48
C THR A 50 9.56 3.42 14.45
N TYR A 51 10.83 3.78 14.22
CA TYR A 51 11.46 4.88 14.94
C TYR A 51 10.84 6.21 14.52
N ARG A 52 10.54 7.05 15.53
CA ARG A 52 10.32 8.48 15.36
C ARG A 52 11.53 9.22 15.93
N THR A 53 11.84 10.35 15.36
CA THR A 53 13.04 11.10 15.73
C THR A 53 12.73 12.55 16.02
N PHE A 54 13.51 13.12 16.92
CA PHE A 54 13.64 14.56 17.07
C PHE A 54 15.12 14.94 17.28
N LYS A 55 15.43 16.21 17.09
CA LYS A 55 16.76 16.77 17.32
C LYS A 55 16.74 17.72 18.50
N ILE A 56 17.86 17.74 19.22
CA ILE A 56 18.18 18.77 20.19
C ILE A 56 19.29 19.60 19.56
N ILE A 57 19.00 20.85 19.20
CA ILE A 57 19.88 21.73 18.46
C ILE A 57 20.47 22.73 19.43
N ASN A 58 21.78 22.80 19.50
CA ASN A 58 22.54 23.82 20.19
C ASN A 58 22.79 25.02 19.26
N GLU A 59 21.99 26.09 19.38
CA GLU A 59 22.15 27.30 18.56
C GLU A 59 23.19 28.29 19.07
N ASN A 60 24.00 27.87 20.04
CA ASN A 60 25.08 28.70 20.61
C ASN A 60 26.41 28.33 19.94
N ASN A 61 27.37 29.28 19.96
CA ASN A 61 28.71 29.05 19.44
C ASN A 61 29.63 28.24 20.40
N GLN A 62 29.15 27.94 21.61
CA GLN A 62 29.84 27.18 22.62
C GLN A 62 29.19 25.80 22.75
N LYS A 63 29.94 24.81 23.25
CA LYS A 63 29.39 23.50 23.59
C LYS A 63 28.27 23.61 24.62
N LEU A 64 27.24 22.84 24.44
CA LEU A 64 26.16 22.64 25.41
C LEU A 64 26.33 21.27 26.07
N ARG A 65 26.16 21.22 27.39
CA ARG A 65 26.10 19.95 28.12
C ARG A 65 24.65 19.70 28.59
N LEU A 66 24.06 18.62 28.15
CA LEU A 66 22.80 18.12 28.73
C LEU A 66 23.18 17.37 30.03
N SER A 67 22.71 17.86 31.16
CA SER A 67 22.94 17.21 32.46
C SER A 67 22.22 15.86 32.55
N SER A 68 21.04 15.74 31.92
CA SER A 68 20.27 14.49 31.85
C SER A 68 19.37 14.47 30.61
N LEU A 69 19.24 13.29 30.00
CA LEU A 69 18.16 12.93 29.05
C LEU A 69 17.60 11.60 29.56
N LYS A 70 16.30 11.57 29.89
CA LYS A 70 15.70 10.45 30.59
C LYS A 70 14.31 10.12 30.02
N LEU A 71 14.07 8.85 29.73
CA LEU A 71 12.74 8.29 29.51
C LEU A 71 12.04 8.15 30.87
N MET A 72 10.92 8.84 31.08
CA MET A 72 10.32 8.99 32.40
C MET A 72 9.77 7.68 32.98
N GLY A 73 9.20 6.79 32.13
CA GLY A 73 8.78 5.45 32.53
C GLY A 73 9.95 4.47 32.75
N GLY A 74 11.18 4.85 32.41
CA GLY A 74 12.39 4.05 32.62
C GLY A 74 12.30 2.65 31.99
N ALA A 75 12.79 1.63 32.70
CA ALA A 75 12.81 0.25 32.22
C ALA A 75 11.40 -0.37 32.06
N ALA A 76 10.40 0.18 32.76
CA ALA A 76 9.01 -0.28 32.68
C ALA A 76 8.24 0.33 31.49
N SER A 77 8.83 1.31 30.81
CA SER A 77 8.22 1.95 29.64
C SER A 77 8.06 0.98 28.49
N VAL A 78 6.95 1.11 27.79
CA VAL A 78 6.74 0.46 26.48
C VAL A 78 7.56 1.12 25.37
N TYR A 79 8.11 2.31 25.65
CA TYR A 79 9.00 3.01 24.73
C TYR A 79 10.46 2.62 24.96
N LYS A 80 11.22 2.63 23.87
CA LYS A 80 12.69 2.48 23.89
C LYS A 80 13.28 3.67 23.18
N ILE A 81 14.36 4.23 23.74
CA ILE A 81 15.04 5.35 23.13
C ILE A 81 16.50 5.01 22.80
N ASN A 82 17.00 5.67 21.78
CA ASN A 82 18.39 5.62 21.36
C ASN A 82 18.85 7.06 21.14
N VAL A 83 19.97 7.42 21.73
CA VAL A 83 20.53 8.75 21.62
C VAL A 83 21.85 8.63 20.87
N ASP A 84 21.92 9.19 19.69
CA ASP A 84 23.09 9.21 18.81
C ASP A 84 23.75 7.83 18.62
N GLY A 85 22.90 6.80 18.40
CA GLY A 85 23.33 5.41 18.21
C GLY A 85 23.43 4.58 19.50
N ILE A 86 23.32 5.18 20.69
CA ILE A 86 23.43 4.48 21.97
C ILE A 86 22.02 4.20 22.53
N PRO A 87 21.61 2.94 22.71
CA PRO A 87 20.34 2.61 23.35
C PRO A 87 20.41 2.78 24.86
N GLY A 88 19.32 3.22 25.49
CA GLY A 88 19.25 3.38 26.95
C GLY A 88 17.94 4.00 27.40
N THR A 89 17.75 4.12 28.71
CA THR A 89 16.60 4.82 29.32
C THR A 89 16.99 6.11 30.02
N GLN A 90 18.29 6.28 30.28
CA GLN A 90 18.82 7.49 30.90
C GLN A 90 20.26 7.72 30.43
N PHE A 91 20.56 8.97 30.12
CA PHE A 91 21.85 9.46 29.67
C PHE A 91 22.21 10.69 30.49
N SER A 92 23.50 10.88 30.77
CA SER A 92 24.00 12.04 31.49
C SER A 92 25.24 12.61 30.83
N ASN A 93 25.45 13.90 31.02
CA ASN A 93 26.62 14.61 30.50
C ASN A 93 26.83 14.48 28.98
N LEU A 94 25.71 14.46 28.21
CA LEU A 94 25.79 14.49 26.75
C LEU A 94 26.23 15.87 26.27
N GLU A 95 27.21 15.89 25.38
CA GLU A 95 27.79 17.13 24.84
C GLU A 95 27.31 17.36 23.42
N ILE A 96 26.91 18.59 23.10
CA ILE A 96 26.50 19.01 21.75
C ILE A 96 27.42 20.18 21.36
N GLU A 97 28.17 20.04 20.28
CA GLU A 97 29.05 21.09 19.77
C GLU A 97 28.27 22.38 19.47
N GLY A 98 28.98 23.51 19.39
CA GLY A 98 28.38 24.78 19.03
C GLY A 98 27.80 24.72 17.61
N ASN A 99 26.56 25.16 17.44
CA ASN A 99 25.80 25.12 16.17
C ASN A 99 25.62 23.69 15.59
N ASP A 100 25.53 22.69 16.47
CA ASP A 100 25.33 21.28 16.10
C ASP A 100 24.07 20.71 16.77
N SER A 101 23.74 19.46 16.49
CA SER A 101 22.54 18.78 16.99
C SER A 101 22.77 17.34 17.38
N LEU A 102 22.03 16.88 18.39
CA LEU A 102 21.96 15.50 18.85
C LEU A 102 20.66 14.87 18.39
N TYR A 103 20.72 13.66 17.81
CA TYR A 103 19.54 12.90 17.41
C TYR A 103 19.02 12.00 18.53
N VAL A 104 17.74 12.07 18.76
CA VAL A 104 17.04 11.16 19.65
C VAL A 104 16.01 10.36 18.85
N PHE A 105 16.15 9.04 18.90
CA PHE A 105 15.24 8.08 18.28
C PHE A 105 14.38 7.45 19.36
N ALA A 106 13.08 7.35 19.12
CA ALA A 106 12.18 6.64 20.00
C ALA A 106 11.38 5.61 19.22
N GLN A 107 11.11 4.46 19.84
CA GLN A 107 10.30 3.36 19.33
C GLN A 107 9.34 2.91 20.42
N VAL A 108 8.14 2.51 20.06
CA VAL A 108 7.19 1.89 20.99
C VAL A 108 7.10 0.38 20.72
N ASN A 109 7.07 -0.41 21.77
CA ASN A 109 6.85 -1.85 21.72
C ASN A 109 5.71 -2.20 22.67
N VAL A 110 4.56 -2.54 22.11
CA VAL A 110 3.32 -2.79 22.86
C VAL A 110 3.23 -4.26 23.24
N ASN A 111 3.14 -4.55 24.52
CA ASN A 111 2.84 -5.91 24.99
C ASN A 111 1.33 -6.20 24.90
N PRO A 112 0.92 -7.46 24.62
CA PRO A 112 -0.47 -7.84 24.61
C PRO A 112 -1.14 -7.51 25.95
N GLY A 113 -2.17 -6.67 25.90
CA GLY A 113 -3.04 -6.41 27.04
C GLY A 113 -4.28 -7.31 27.03
N THR A 114 -5.09 -7.26 28.09
CA THR A 114 -6.36 -7.97 28.16
C THR A 114 -7.52 -7.21 27.53
N ALA A 115 -7.34 -5.93 27.18
CA ALA A 115 -8.36 -5.08 26.60
C ALA A 115 -8.43 -5.26 25.07
N ASN A 116 -9.63 -5.45 24.54
CA ASN A 116 -9.89 -5.62 23.10
C ASN A 116 -10.06 -4.29 22.36
N LEU A 117 -10.06 -3.17 23.08
CA LEU A 117 -10.25 -1.82 22.50
C LEU A 117 -8.91 -1.13 22.27
N PRO A 118 -8.82 -0.19 21.33
CA PRO A 118 -7.67 0.71 21.22
C PRO A 118 -7.41 1.43 22.55
N PHE A 119 -6.16 1.47 22.98
CA PHE A 119 -5.74 2.13 24.22
C PHE A 119 -4.57 3.09 23.95
N ILE A 120 -4.51 4.16 24.74
CA ILE A 120 -3.48 5.19 24.56
C ILE A 120 -2.33 4.88 25.52
N LEU A 121 -1.13 4.74 24.96
CA LEU A 121 0.11 4.60 25.69
C LEU A 121 0.82 5.94 25.73
N ARG A 122 1.14 6.43 26.93
CA ARG A 122 1.81 7.70 27.11
C ARG A 122 3.06 7.56 27.95
N ASP A 123 4.10 8.31 27.56
CA ASP A 123 5.33 8.52 28.30
C ASP A 123 5.92 9.88 27.89
N SER A 124 7.08 10.22 28.40
CA SER A 124 7.80 11.42 27.99
C SER A 124 9.33 11.26 28.14
N ILE A 125 10.06 12.07 27.37
CA ILE A 125 11.51 12.21 27.50
C ILE A 125 11.80 13.55 28.15
N GLU A 126 12.37 13.54 29.35
CA GLU A 126 12.87 14.74 30.01
C GLU A 126 14.29 15.06 29.55
N ILE A 127 14.52 16.30 29.13
CA ILE A 127 15.79 16.85 28.71
C ILE A 127 16.15 17.98 29.66
N SER A 128 17.30 17.88 30.38
CA SER A 128 17.76 18.83 31.36
C SER A 128 19.10 19.45 30.96
N PHE A 129 19.18 20.77 30.99
CA PHE A 129 20.41 21.52 30.69
C PHE A 129 20.38 22.88 31.40
N ASN A 130 21.50 23.31 31.98
CA ASN A 130 21.66 24.64 32.54
C ASN A 130 20.52 25.10 33.48
N GLY A 131 19.96 24.17 34.29
CA GLY A 131 18.81 24.44 35.16
C GLY A 131 17.43 24.38 34.46
N ASN A 132 17.40 24.29 33.14
CA ASN A 132 16.16 24.14 32.38
C ASN A 132 15.74 22.67 32.29
N LYS A 133 14.43 22.47 32.20
CA LYS A 133 13.80 21.16 31.87
C LYS A 133 12.83 21.31 30.72
N ARG A 134 12.91 20.42 29.77
CA ARG A 134 11.98 20.29 28.63
C ARG A 134 11.47 18.87 28.54
N LEU A 135 10.21 18.72 28.12
CA LEU A 135 9.59 17.41 27.92
C LEU A 135 9.21 17.24 26.46
N VAL A 136 9.57 16.10 25.89
CA VAL A 136 8.99 15.62 24.62
C VAL A 136 8.01 14.52 24.97
N GLN A 137 6.75 14.71 24.63
CA GLN A 137 5.69 13.73 24.90
C GLN A 137 5.77 12.56 23.93
N LEU A 138 5.50 11.35 24.40
CA LEU A 138 5.38 10.14 23.61
C LEU A 138 3.93 9.64 23.70
N GLU A 139 3.26 9.48 22.56
CA GLU A 139 1.89 9.02 22.52
C GLU A 139 1.71 7.98 21.40
N ALA A 140 1.18 6.81 21.73
CA ALA A 140 0.87 5.74 20.79
C ALA A 140 -0.52 5.16 21.07
N TRP A 141 -1.18 4.70 19.99
CA TRP A 141 -2.42 3.95 20.07
C TRP A 141 -2.08 2.46 19.93
N GLY A 142 -2.25 1.70 21.01
CA GLY A 142 -2.10 0.25 21.00
C GLY A 142 -3.40 -0.42 20.55
N GLN A 143 -3.29 -1.50 19.79
CA GLN A 143 -4.45 -2.30 19.37
C GLN A 143 -4.13 -3.79 19.47
N ASN A 144 -5.01 -4.56 20.11
CA ASN A 144 -4.95 -6.01 20.06
C ASN A 144 -5.33 -6.54 18.68
N ALA A 145 -4.77 -7.71 18.32
CA ALA A 145 -5.03 -8.38 17.06
C ALA A 145 -4.85 -9.90 17.20
N HIS A 146 -5.38 -10.65 16.24
CA HIS A 146 -4.98 -12.04 16.03
C HIS A 146 -3.64 -12.06 15.29
N PHE A 147 -2.55 -12.45 15.94
CA PHE A 147 -1.22 -12.52 15.34
C PHE A 147 -0.95 -13.92 14.82
N PHE A 148 -0.70 -14.02 13.53
CA PHE A 148 -0.36 -15.27 12.88
C PHE A 148 1.03 -15.18 12.23
N ARG A 149 1.93 -16.06 12.65
CA ARG A 149 3.26 -16.19 12.05
C ARG A 149 3.39 -17.51 11.32
N ASN A 150 3.63 -17.47 10.01
CA ASN A 150 3.69 -18.67 9.16
C ASN A 150 2.45 -19.54 9.34
N LYS A 151 1.27 -18.92 9.30
CA LYS A 151 -0.01 -19.62 9.55
C LYS A 151 -0.33 -20.54 8.37
N VAL A 152 -0.65 -21.80 8.72
CA VAL A 152 -1.17 -22.78 7.77
C VAL A 152 -2.63 -23.09 8.13
N ILE A 153 -3.52 -22.91 7.17
CA ILE A 153 -4.92 -23.34 7.24
C ILE A 153 -4.96 -24.80 6.82
N ALA A 154 -4.83 -25.69 7.79
CA ALA A 154 -4.80 -27.15 7.61
C ALA A 154 -6.17 -27.83 7.74
N ALA A 155 -7.19 -27.09 8.13
CA ALA A 155 -8.61 -27.45 8.17
C ALA A 155 -9.44 -26.22 7.82
N ASN A 156 -10.72 -26.40 7.48
CA ASN A 156 -11.59 -25.25 7.20
C ASN A 156 -11.65 -24.32 8.42
N GLU A 157 -11.44 -23.03 8.16
CA GLU A 157 -11.37 -21.99 9.19
C GLU A 157 -12.23 -20.79 8.82
N THR A 158 -12.81 -20.11 9.83
CA THR A 158 -13.60 -18.91 9.63
C THR A 158 -13.07 -17.78 10.49
N TRP A 159 -12.78 -16.63 9.86
CA TRP A 159 -12.37 -15.41 10.53
C TRP A 159 -13.54 -14.42 10.65
N ASN A 160 -13.73 -13.89 11.86
CA ASN A 160 -14.80 -12.96 12.17
C ASN A 160 -14.24 -11.58 12.55
N ASN A 161 -15.07 -10.55 12.47
CA ASN A 161 -14.70 -9.18 12.78
C ASN A 161 -14.77 -8.89 14.30
N ASP A 162 -14.02 -9.64 15.09
CA ASP A 162 -13.83 -9.39 16.53
C ASP A 162 -12.56 -8.55 16.77
N LEU A 163 -11.45 -8.94 16.19
CA LEU A 163 -10.18 -8.24 16.20
C LEU A 163 -9.56 -8.22 14.79
N PRO A 164 -8.66 -7.28 14.49
CA PRO A 164 -7.85 -7.34 13.28
C PRO A 164 -6.98 -8.60 13.23
N TYR A 165 -6.63 -9.02 12.03
CA TYR A 165 -5.70 -10.11 11.76
C TYR A 165 -4.38 -9.55 11.27
N VAL A 166 -3.27 -9.93 11.89
CA VAL A 166 -1.91 -9.52 11.50
C VAL A 166 -1.13 -10.75 11.05
N ILE A 167 -0.74 -10.76 9.79
CA ILE A 167 -0.03 -11.87 9.15
C ILE A 167 1.46 -11.54 9.08
N LEU A 168 2.28 -12.40 9.67
CA LEU A 168 3.74 -12.31 9.71
C LEU A 168 4.35 -13.55 9.05
N GLY A 169 5.36 -13.37 8.22
CA GLY A 169 6.06 -14.43 7.51
C GLY A 169 5.25 -15.02 6.36
N SER A 170 4.10 -15.67 6.60
CA SER A 170 3.21 -16.16 5.54
C SER A 170 1.84 -16.58 6.05
N LEU A 171 0.86 -16.62 5.13
CA LEU A 171 -0.40 -17.35 5.30
C LEU A 171 -0.53 -18.36 4.15
N LEU A 172 -0.68 -19.63 4.46
CA LEU A 172 -0.87 -20.71 3.51
C LEU A 172 -2.23 -21.38 3.71
N ILE A 173 -3.06 -21.45 2.68
CA ILE A 173 -4.27 -22.26 2.67
C ILE A 173 -3.97 -23.58 1.95
N ASN A 174 -4.00 -24.70 2.66
CA ASN A 174 -3.73 -26.01 2.09
C ASN A 174 -4.76 -26.42 1.05
N THR A 175 -4.36 -27.31 0.14
CA THR A 175 -5.25 -27.90 -0.87
C THR A 175 -6.49 -28.54 -0.19
N ASN A 176 -7.66 -28.31 -0.79
CA ASN A 176 -8.96 -28.74 -0.30
C ASN A 176 -9.40 -28.16 1.06
N GLN A 177 -8.67 -27.18 1.58
CA GLN A 177 -9.11 -26.42 2.76
C GLN A 177 -9.71 -25.09 2.35
N THR A 178 -10.64 -24.58 3.14
CA THR A 178 -11.32 -23.32 2.92
C THR A 178 -11.09 -22.36 4.06
N LEU A 179 -10.60 -21.17 3.75
CA LEU A 179 -10.63 -20.03 4.67
C LEU A 179 -11.81 -19.13 4.30
N THR A 180 -12.74 -18.95 5.24
CA THR A 180 -13.83 -17.99 5.11
C THR A 180 -13.53 -16.73 5.93
N ILE A 181 -13.56 -15.57 5.29
CA ILE A 181 -13.35 -14.28 5.94
C ILE A 181 -14.66 -13.49 5.89
N ASN A 182 -15.25 -13.26 7.04
CA ASN A 182 -16.53 -12.58 7.15
C ASN A 182 -16.41 -11.06 7.06
N LYS A 183 -17.56 -10.41 6.84
CA LYS A 183 -17.69 -8.96 6.71
C LYS A 183 -16.98 -8.20 7.81
N GLY A 184 -16.37 -7.07 7.45
CA GLY A 184 -15.75 -6.13 8.36
C GLY A 184 -14.34 -6.50 8.81
N CYS A 185 -13.83 -7.70 8.49
CA CYS A 185 -12.47 -8.10 8.85
C CYS A 185 -11.42 -7.15 8.27
N ARG A 186 -10.40 -6.86 9.07
CA ARG A 186 -9.21 -6.09 8.70
C ARG A 186 -8.00 -7.02 8.73
N ILE A 187 -7.40 -7.26 7.59
CA ILE A 187 -6.22 -8.13 7.43
C ILE A 187 -5.02 -7.24 7.13
N TYR A 188 -4.11 -7.16 8.08
CA TYR A 188 -2.85 -6.44 7.98
C TYR A 188 -1.73 -7.43 7.70
N VAL A 189 -0.96 -7.17 6.68
CA VAL A 189 0.03 -8.13 6.16
C VAL A 189 1.40 -7.50 6.22
N HIS A 190 2.34 -8.19 6.85
CA HIS A 190 3.73 -7.72 6.96
C HIS A 190 4.46 -7.78 5.61
N ALA A 191 5.52 -6.99 5.49
CA ALA A 191 6.26 -6.83 4.25
C ALA A 191 6.87 -8.14 3.69
N ASP A 192 7.08 -9.14 4.54
CA ASP A 192 7.63 -10.46 4.15
C ASP A 192 6.56 -11.56 4.05
N ALA A 193 5.27 -11.24 4.17
CA ALA A 193 4.21 -12.21 4.38
C ALA A 193 3.30 -12.40 3.14
N PRO A 194 3.66 -13.25 2.17
CA PRO A 194 2.74 -13.61 1.08
C PRO A 194 1.54 -14.42 1.60
N ILE A 195 0.38 -14.21 0.96
CA ILE A 195 -0.81 -15.06 1.15
C ILE A 195 -0.84 -16.06 -0.01
N LEU A 196 -0.63 -17.35 0.29
CA LEU A 196 -0.53 -18.44 -0.67
C LEU A 196 -1.77 -19.33 -0.59
N ILE A 197 -2.47 -19.53 -1.71
CA ILE A 197 -3.74 -20.24 -1.74
C ILE A 197 -3.61 -21.47 -2.63
N ASN A 198 -3.48 -22.65 -2.03
CA ASN A 198 -3.61 -23.96 -2.69
C ASN A 198 -5.04 -24.49 -2.67
N GLY A 199 -5.81 -24.09 -1.68
CA GLY A 199 -7.23 -24.43 -1.48
C GLY A 199 -8.19 -23.36 -1.97
N THR A 200 -9.10 -22.96 -1.12
CA THR A 200 -10.17 -21.99 -1.41
C THR A 200 -10.17 -20.86 -0.38
N ILE A 201 -10.39 -19.65 -0.84
CA ILE A 201 -10.67 -18.50 0.04
C ILE A 201 -12.01 -17.86 -0.34
N LEU A 202 -12.85 -17.64 0.68
CA LEU A 202 -14.15 -16.98 0.54
C LEU A 202 -14.15 -15.70 1.36
N VAL A 203 -14.29 -14.55 0.70
CA VAL A 203 -14.29 -13.22 1.33
C VAL A 203 -15.69 -12.62 1.20
N ASN A 204 -16.37 -12.47 2.32
CA ASN A 204 -17.79 -12.13 2.41
C ASN A 204 -18.00 -10.70 2.94
N GLY A 205 -17.46 -9.69 2.30
CA GLY A 205 -17.72 -8.29 2.61
C GLY A 205 -19.13 -7.84 2.22
N LEU A 206 -19.53 -6.66 2.70
CA LEU A 206 -20.76 -5.97 2.32
C LEU A 206 -20.46 -4.55 1.82
N LYS A 207 -21.45 -3.90 1.19
CA LYS A 207 -21.30 -2.61 0.53
C LYS A 207 -20.80 -1.48 1.43
N ASP A 208 -21.22 -1.47 2.71
CA ASP A 208 -20.88 -0.40 3.63
C ASP A 208 -19.38 -0.46 4.00
N THR A 209 -18.72 0.68 4.04
CA THR A 209 -17.27 0.77 4.30
C THR A 209 -16.84 0.00 5.56
N ALA A 210 -17.62 0.06 6.63
CA ALA A 210 -17.34 -0.67 7.86
C ALA A 210 -17.40 -2.21 7.70
N ASN A 211 -18.21 -2.70 6.76
CA ASN A 211 -18.46 -4.11 6.50
C ASN A 211 -17.67 -4.67 5.30
N ARG A 212 -16.92 -3.86 4.57
CA ARG A 212 -15.95 -4.35 3.57
C ARG A 212 -14.82 -5.11 4.27
N VAL A 213 -14.22 -6.06 3.58
CA VAL A 213 -13.01 -6.76 4.06
C VAL A 213 -11.79 -6.07 3.46
N TYR A 214 -10.81 -5.74 4.30
CA TYR A 214 -9.61 -4.99 3.86
C TYR A 214 -8.36 -5.85 3.99
N PHE A 215 -7.54 -5.85 2.93
CA PHE A 215 -6.18 -6.39 2.90
C PHE A 215 -5.21 -5.25 2.60
N GLN A 216 -4.29 -4.99 3.49
CA GLN A 216 -3.28 -3.93 3.34
C GLN A 216 -2.04 -4.19 4.19
N GLY A 217 -0.98 -3.42 3.99
CA GLY A 217 0.21 -3.51 4.83
C GLY A 217 -0.06 -3.18 6.29
N ASP A 218 0.76 -3.71 7.18
CA ASP A 218 0.67 -3.52 8.64
C ASP A 218 1.26 -2.20 9.14
N ARG A 219 1.94 -1.45 8.24
CA ARG A 219 2.45 -0.10 8.50
C ARG A 219 1.33 0.91 8.34
N LEU A 220 0.72 1.35 9.45
CA LEU A 220 -0.40 2.30 9.46
C LEU A 220 0.03 3.74 9.74
N ASP A 221 1.32 3.95 9.98
CA ASP A 221 1.92 5.25 10.29
C ASP A 221 2.22 6.08 9.04
N GLU A 222 2.12 7.40 9.16
CA GLU A 222 2.54 8.33 8.10
C GLU A 222 4.07 8.33 7.92
N PRO A 223 4.59 8.40 6.70
CA PRO A 223 3.89 8.41 5.41
C PRO A 223 3.65 7.01 4.81
N TYR A 224 3.97 5.95 5.53
CA TYR A 224 4.08 4.58 5.01
C TYR A 224 2.75 3.90 4.72
N LYS A 225 1.66 4.32 5.38
CA LYS A 225 0.32 3.72 5.22
C LYS A 225 -0.20 3.73 3.78
N ASP A 226 0.29 4.66 2.96
CA ASP A 226 -0.12 4.83 1.56
C ASP A 226 0.95 4.38 0.55
N TYR A 227 2.05 3.78 1.01
CA TYR A 227 3.09 3.32 0.10
C TYR A 227 2.69 2.01 -0.58
N PRO A 228 2.83 1.91 -1.92
CA PRO A 228 2.71 0.63 -2.60
C PRO A 228 3.88 -0.30 -2.20
N ALA A 229 3.77 -1.58 -2.54
CA ALA A 229 4.73 -2.62 -2.18
C ALA A 229 4.95 -2.79 -0.66
N SER A 230 3.95 -2.41 0.16
CA SER A 230 4.04 -2.58 1.62
C SER A 230 3.90 -4.05 2.06
N TRP A 231 3.42 -4.94 1.20
CA TRP A 231 3.30 -6.38 1.39
C TRP A 231 3.28 -7.12 0.04
N PRO A 232 3.58 -8.45 0.00
CA PRO A 232 3.76 -9.15 -1.27
C PRO A 232 2.51 -9.27 -2.14
N GLY A 233 1.38 -9.69 -1.57
CA GLY A 233 0.11 -9.93 -2.29
C GLY A 233 -0.54 -11.27 -1.97
N ILE A 234 -1.58 -11.60 -2.77
CA ILE A 234 -2.39 -12.83 -2.68
C ILE A 234 -2.13 -13.68 -3.93
N PHE A 235 -1.65 -14.90 -3.76
CA PHE A 235 -1.21 -15.77 -4.86
C PHE A 235 -1.99 -17.09 -4.90
N PHE A 236 -2.77 -17.26 -5.97
CA PHE A 236 -3.55 -18.45 -6.23
C PHE A 236 -2.72 -19.47 -7.01
N GLN A 237 -2.36 -20.56 -6.35
CA GLN A 237 -1.53 -21.62 -6.89
C GLN A 237 -2.29 -22.52 -7.89
N PRO A 238 -1.62 -23.41 -8.63
CA PRO A 238 -2.28 -24.26 -9.64
C PRO A 238 -3.48 -25.05 -9.10
N SER A 239 -3.40 -25.61 -7.90
CA SER A 239 -4.47 -26.42 -7.27
C SER A 239 -5.65 -25.59 -6.71
N SER A 240 -5.49 -24.26 -6.61
CA SER A 240 -6.53 -23.38 -6.06
C SER A 240 -7.75 -23.30 -6.97
N LYS A 241 -8.94 -23.25 -6.36
CA LYS A 241 -10.23 -23.23 -7.06
C LYS A 241 -11.33 -22.58 -6.24
N ASP A 242 -12.41 -22.18 -6.91
CA ASP A 242 -13.67 -21.72 -6.31
C ASP A 242 -13.50 -20.53 -5.34
N ASN A 243 -12.53 -19.65 -5.64
CA ASN A 243 -12.26 -18.49 -4.79
C ASN A 243 -13.24 -17.36 -5.11
N VAL A 244 -13.82 -16.77 -4.07
CA VAL A 244 -14.79 -15.69 -4.21
C VAL A 244 -14.45 -14.54 -3.26
N PHE A 245 -14.32 -13.35 -3.83
CA PHE A 245 -14.18 -12.12 -3.09
C PHE A 245 -15.38 -11.22 -3.36
N THR A 246 -16.07 -10.81 -2.32
CA THR A 246 -17.21 -9.90 -2.38
C THR A 246 -16.92 -8.69 -1.49
N TYR A 247 -17.02 -7.47 -2.03
CA TYR A 247 -16.71 -6.23 -1.35
C TYR A 247 -15.38 -6.26 -0.58
N ALA A 248 -14.34 -6.80 -1.21
CA ALA A 248 -12.98 -6.75 -0.71
C ALA A 248 -12.26 -5.49 -1.22
N VAL A 249 -11.40 -4.95 -0.38
CA VAL A 249 -10.48 -3.85 -0.71
C VAL A 249 -9.05 -4.36 -0.51
N ILE A 250 -8.27 -4.43 -1.58
CA ILE A 250 -6.88 -4.90 -1.58
C ILE A 250 -6.00 -3.72 -1.99
N LYS A 251 -5.16 -3.24 -1.07
CA LYS A 251 -4.39 -2.01 -1.28
C LYS A 251 -2.91 -2.19 -0.97
N ASN A 252 -2.09 -1.41 -1.66
CA ASN A 252 -0.68 -1.19 -1.34
C ASN A 252 0.20 -2.45 -1.42
N ALA A 253 -0.21 -3.47 -2.15
CA ALA A 253 0.59 -4.68 -2.37
C ALA A 253 1.73 -4.44 -3.38
N TYR A 254 2.69 -5.35 -3.42
CA TYR A 254 3.63 -5.42 -4.56
C TYR A 254 2.91 -5.93 -5.81
N GLN A 255 2.29 -7.12 -5.74
CA GLN A 255 1.35 -7.67 -6.72
C GLN A 255 0.05 -8.01 -5.97
N ALA A 256 -1.02 -7.25 -6.17
CA ALA A 256 -2.21 -7.43 -5.33
C ALA A 256 -2.81 -8.84 -5.48
N ILE A 257 -2.94 -9.34 -6.71
CA ILE A 257 -3.45 -10.67 -7.03
C ILE A 257 -2.58 -11.32 -8.12
N GLY A 258 -2.03 -12.49 -7.81
CA GLY A 258 -1.34 -13.36 -8.76
C GLY A 258 -2.07 -14.68 -8.94
N LEU A 259 -2.29 -15.13 -10.21
CA LEU A 259 -2.93 -16.41 -10.52
C LEU A 259 -2.09 -17.22 -11.50
N GLN A 260 -1.99 -18.52 -11.23
CA GLN A 260 -1.30 -19.46 -12.11
C GLN A 260 -2.22 -20.63 -12.47
N ASP A 261 -2.17 -21.02 -13.74
CA ASP A 261 -2.86 -22.12 -14.38
C ASP A 261 -4.41 -22.10 -14.21
N LEU A 262 -5.11 -22.82 -15.07
CA LEU A 262 -6.55 -23.01 -14.96
C LEU A 262 -6.89 -23.82 -13.69
N PRO A 263 -8.08 -23.63 -13.09
CA PRO A 263 -8.51 -24.42 -11.96
C PRO A 263 -8.75 -25.89 -12.37
N PRO A 264 -8.70 -26.83 -11.42
CA PRO A 264 -8.94 -28.26 -11.71
C PRO A 264 -10.42 -28.59 -11.99
N ASN A 265 -11.34 -27.61 -11.95
CA ASN A 265 -12.76 -27.76 -12.25
C ASN A 265 -13.22 -26.73 -13.31
N ALA A 266 -14.50 -26.75 -13.67
CA ALA A 266 -15.08 -25.87 -14.68
C ALA A 266 -15.42 -24.45 -14.16
N ASN A 267 -15.32 -24.20 -12.85
CA ASN A 267 -15.60 -22.90 -12.28
C ASN A 267 -14.41 -21.93 -12.50
N PRO A 268 -14.63 -20.62 -12.50
CA PRO A 268 -13.53 -19.67 -12.49
C PRO A 268 -12.63 -19.90 -11.27
N LYS A 269 -11.30 -19.79 -11.43
CA LYS A 269 -10.37 -19.85 -10.30
C LYS A 269 -10.65 -18.74 -9.29
N LEU A 270 -10.98 -17.55 -9.79
CA LEU A 270 -11.29 -16.39 -8.97
C LEU A 270 -12.54 -15.64 -9.48
N THR A 271 -13.46 -15.38 -8.58
CA THR A 271 -14.60 -14.49 -8.79
C THR A 271 -14.45 -13.26 -7.91
N LEU A 272 -14.54 -12.08 -8.53
CA LEU A 272 -14.48 -10.77 -7.87
C LEU A 272 -15.82 -10.06 -8.04
N ASN A 273 -16.49 -9.78 -6.94
CA ASN A 273 -17.75 -9.05 -6.92
C ASN A 273 -17.58 -7.77 -6.11
N GLU A 274 -17.80 -6.61 -6.73
CA GLU A 274 -17.76 -5.31 -6.05
C GLU A 274 -16.46 -5.08 -5.26
N CYS A 275 -15.31 -5.42 -5.87
CA CYS A 275 -14.00 -5.31 -5.23
C CYS A 275 -13.24 -4.06 -5.68
N VAL A 276 -12.37 -3.59 -4.79
CA VAL A 276 -11.40 -2.51 -5.09
C VAL A 276 -9.98 -3.08 -4.96
N ILE A 277 -9.19 -2.95 -6.03
CA ILE A 277 -7.76 -3.25 -6.05
C ILE A 277 -7.05 -1.96 -6.41
N ASP A 278 -6.23 -1.45 -5.51
CA ASP A 278 -5.68 -0.11 -5.66
C ASP A 278 -4.23 -0.02 -5.17
N ASN A 279 -3.45 0.80 -5.89
CA ASN A 279 -2.09 1.18 -5.50
C ASN A 279 -1.14 -0.03 -5.33
N ALA A 280 -1.19 -1.01 -6.26
CA ALA A 280 -0.22 -2.10 -6.31
C ALA A 280 1.00 -1.67 -7.14
N TYR A 281 2.22 -1.88 -6.60
CA TYR A 281 3.44 -1.39 -7.21
C TYR A 281 3.70 -1.97 -8.60
N ASP A 282 3.65 -3.29 -8.73
CA ASP A 282 3.86 -4.00 -10.01
C ASP A 282 2.53 -4.29 -10.70
N ALA A 283 1.63 -5.05 -10.07
CA ALA A 283 0.40 -5.44 -10.74
C ALA A 283 -0.82 -5.47 -9.81
N GLY A 284 -1.97 -5.00 -10.32
CA GLY A 284 -3.28 -5.19 -9.69
C GLY A 284 -3.71 -6.65 -9.80
N ILE A 285 -3.83 -7.16 -11.03
CA ILE A 285 -4.07 -8.58 -11.30
C ILE A 285 -3.06 -9.05 -12.35
N ILE A 286 -2.21 -10.00 -11.98
CA ILE A 286 -1.38 -10.76 -12.91
C ILE A 286 -1.91 -12.19 -13.02
N SER A 287 -2.25 -12.61 -14.23
CA SER A 287 -2.85 -13.92 -14.47
C SER A 287 -2.11 -14.64 -15.60
N ILE A 288 -1.55 -15.79 -15.29
CA ILE A 288 -0.76 -16.61 -16.21
C ILE A 288 -1.55 -17.89 -16.51
N ASN A 289 -2.22 -17.95 -17.68
CA ASN A 289 -3.06 -19.07 -18.09
C ASN A 289 -4.10 -19.48 -17.03
N SER A 290 -4.88 -18.54 -16.51
CA SER A 290 -5.84 -18.81 -15.45
C SER A 290 -7.25 -18.33 -15.80
N SER A 291 -8.16 -18.22 -14.84
CA SER A 291 -9.52 -17.78 -15.10
C SER A 291 -10.04 -16.82 -14.03
N VAL A 292 -10.63 -15.73 -14.49
CA VAL A 292 -11.19 -14.68 -13.61
C VAL A 292 -12.58 -14.25 -14.13
N ARG A 293 -13.53 -14.14 -13.22
CA ARG A 293 -14.80 -13.45 -13.42
C ARG A 293 -14.86 -12.25 -12.49
N ALA A 294 -14.99 -11.05 -13.05
CA ALA A 294 -15.05 -9.82 -12.27
C ALA A 294 -16.27 -8.98 -12.68
N ARG A 295 -16.98 -8.45 -11.71
CA ARG A 295 -18.06 -7.48 -11.94
C ARG A 295 -17.99 -6.33 -10.94
N ASN A 296 -18.36 -5.14 -11.39
CA ASN A 296 -18.36 -3.91 -10.58
C ASN A 296 -17.06 -3.69 -9.82
N CYS A 297 -15.91 -4.01 -10.42
CA CYS A 297 -14.62 -3.86 -9.76
C CYS A 297 -13.91 -2.58 -10.20
N LEU A 298 -13.27 -1.92 -9.23
CA LEU A 298 -12.31 -0.85 -9.46
C LEU A 298 -10.90 -1.42 -9.34
N ILE A 299 -10.12 -1.34 -10.42
CA ILE A 299 -8.70 -1.71 -10.42
C ILE A 299 -7.92 -0.46 -10.81
N SER A 300 -7.27 0.18 -9.81
CA SER A 300 -6.76 1.54 -9.99
C SER A 300 -5.31 1.72 -9.53
N ASN A 301 -4.62 2.64 -10.18
CA ASN A 301 -3.31 3.15 -9.78
C ASN A 301 -2.29 2.03 -9.50
N CYS A 302 -2.23 1.03 -10.38
CA CYS A 302 -1.26 -0.05 -10.32
C CYS A 302 -0.21 0.10 -11.43
N GLY A 303 0.97 -0.45 -11.26
CA GLY A 303 2.00 -0.47 -12.31
C GLY A 303 1.46 -1.10 -13.60
N LYS A 304 0.83 -2.28 -13.48
CA LYS A 304 0.00 -2.97 -14.48
C LYS A 304 -1.34 -3.28 -13.83
N ASN A 305 -2.44 -2.71 -14.31
CA ASN A 305 -3.72 -2.97 -13.65
C ASN A 305 -4.21 -4.40 -13.92
N LEU A 306 -4.34 -4.79 -15.20
CA LEU A 306 -4.71 -6.13 -15.64
C LEU A 306 -3.63 -6.66 -16.60
N PHE A 307 -2.89 -7.68 -16.19
CA PHE A 307 -1.88 -8.35 -16.99
C PHE A 307 -2.24 -9.82 -17.15
N LEU A 308 -2.95 -10.13 -18.27
CA LEU A 308 -3.56 -11.43 -18.57
C LEU A 308 -2.75 -12.08 -19.69
N VAL A 309 -1.93 -13.09 -19.38
CA VAL A 309 -0.93 -13.62 -20.32
C VAL A 309 -0.89 -15.15 -20.35
N LYS A 310 -0.28 -15.71 -21.42
CA LYS A 310 -0.12 -17.15 -21.70
C LYS A 310 -1.43 -17.88 -22.00
N GLY A 311 -2.56 -17.23 -22.07
CA GLY A 311 -3.87 -17.88 -22.27
C GLY A 311 -4.82 -17.66 -21.09
N GLY A 312 -5.90 -18.45 -21.05
CA GLY A 312 -6.87 -18.42 -19.95
C GLY A 312 -8.30 -18.02 -20.35
N ASP A 313 -9.19 -17.90 -19.36
CA ASP A 313 -10.60 -17.57 -19.55
C ASP A 313 -11.04 -16.42 -18.63
N TYR A 314 -11.35 -15.27 -19.23
CA TYR A 314 -11.56 -14.01 -18.52
C TYR A 314 -12.90 -13.36 -18.87
N GLN A 315 -13.59 -12.86 -17.85
CA GLN A 315 -14.78 -12.04 -18.05
C GLN A 315 -14.81 -10.89 -17.06
N PHE A 316 -14.87 -9.67 -17.60
CA PHE A 316 -14.99 -8.44 -16.83
C PHE A 316 -16.24 -7.69 -17.26
N THR A 317 -17.12 -7.36 -16.31
CA THR A 317 -18.38 -6.67 -16.57
C THR A 317 -18.52 -5.49 -15.62
N HIS A 318 -18.81 -4.30 -16.14
CA HIS A 318 -18.91 -3.08 -15.37
C HIS A 318 -17.67 -2.81 -14.51
N CYS A 319 -16.47 -2.96 -15.06
CA CYS A 319 -15.24 -2.67 -14.35
C CYS A 319 -14.61 -1.34 -14.79
N THR A 320 -14.07 -0.58 -13.84
CA THR A 320 -13.22 0.57 -14.11
C THR A 320 -11.77 0.18 -13.85
N VAL A 321 -10.95 0.27 -14.89
CA VAL A 321 -9.52 -0.04 -14.87
C VAL A 321 -8.79 1.23 -15.26
N ALA A 322 -8.20 1.91 -14.28
CA ALA A 322 -7.66 3.23 -14.53
C ALA A 322 -6.38 3.53 -13.71
N THR A 323 -5.43 4.22 -14.31
CA THR A 323 -4.19 4.65 -13.65
C THR A 323 -3.88 6.10 -13.97
N TYR A 324 -3.51 6.85 -12.93
CA TYR A 324 -2.94 8.18 -13.02
C TYR A 324 -1.53 8.14 -12.42
N ALA A 325 -0.51 8.47 -13.23
CA ALA A 325 0.86 8.53 -12.72
C ALA A 325 0.92 9.47 -11.51
N ASN A 326 1.60 9.01 -10.48
CA ASN A 326 1.75 9.72 -9.22
C ASN A 326 3.21 9.55 -8.70
N ARG A 327 3.50 10.06 -7.52
CA ARG A 327 4.86 9.99 -6.94
C ARG A 327 5.39 8.57 -6.69
N PHE A 328 4.56 7.53 -6.76
CA PHE A 328 4.93 6.14 -6.48
C PHE A 328 4.90 5.26 -7.73
N ILE A 329 4.00 5.57 -8.67
CA ILE A 329 3.73 4.75 -9.86
C ILE A 329 3.76 5.65 -11.09
N ASP A 330 4.69 5.36 -11.99
CA ASP A 330 5.00 6.18 -13.17
C ASP A 330 4.03 5.97 -14.35
N HIS A 331 3.12 5.00 -14.29
CA HIS A 331 2.24 4.60 -15.38
C HIS A 331 2.98 4.40 -16.73
N ARG A 332 3.72 3.30 -16.82
CA ARG A 332 4.54 2.95 -18.01
C ARG A 332 3.97 1.80 -18.82
N ASP A 333 3.02 1.08 -18.27
CA ASP A 333 2.35 -0.08 -18.90
C ASP A 333 0.88 0.21 -19.15
N PRO A 334 0.27 -0.34 -20.22
CA PRO A 334 -1.18 -0.25 -20.45
C PRO A 334 -1.98 -0.77 -19.26
N VAL A 335 -3.14 -0.15 -18.98
CA VAL A 335 -4.02 -0.62 -17.90
C VAL A 335 -4.58 -2.03 -18.17
N LEU A 336 -4.62 -2.45 -19.42
CA LEU A 336 -5.01 -3.80 -19.84
C LEU A 336 -4.00 -4.38 -20.85
N THR A 337 -3.36 -5.48 -20.50
CA THR A 337 -2.57 -6.32 -21.40
C THR A 337 -3.24 -7.69 -21.51
N VAL A 338 -3.51 -8.16 -22.74
CA VAL A 338 -4.09 -9.48 -23.02
C VAL A 338 -3.24 -10.20 -24.05
N SER A 339 -2.68 -11.37 -23.69
CA SER A 339 -1.86 -12.18 -24.60
C SER A 339 -2.09 -13.67 -24.37
N ASN A 340 -2.20 -14.43 -25.47
CA ASN A 340 -2.25 -15.89 -25.37
C ASN A 340 -0.87 -16.54 -25.27
N TYR A 341 0.20 -15.75 -25.13
CA TYR A 341 1.54 -16.24 -24.94
C TYR A 341 2.36 -15.37 -23.96
N ILE A 342 3.48 -15.93 -23.51
CA ILE A 342 4.53 -15.24 -22.75
C ILE A 342 5.88 -15.81 -23.18
N GLY A 343 6.91 -14.98 -23.24
CA GLY A 343 8.29 -15.45 -23.49
C GLY A 343 8.90 -16.06 -22.22
N ILE A 344 9.28 -17.33 -22.29
CA ILE A 344 10.03 -18.01 -21.23
C ILE A 344 11.35 -18.47 -21.84
N ASN A 345 12.47 -17.98 -21.34
CA ASN A 345 13.82 -18.28 -21.85
C ASN A 345 13.93 -18.12 -23.39
N ASN A 346 13.35 -17.05 -23.92
CA ASN A 346 13.27 -16.74 -25.36
C ASN A 346 12.41 -17.74 -26.18
N VAL A 347 11.66 -18.63 -25.56
CA VAL A 347 10.71 -19.52 -26.20
C VAL A 347 9.30 -19.08 -25.85
N PRO A 348 8.43 -18.84 -26.86
CA PRO A 348 7.03 -18.51 -26.58
C PRO A 348 6.30 -19.73 -25.98
N ALA A 349 5.77 -19.56 -24.76
CA ALA A 349 4.80 -20.49 -24.18
C ALA A 349 3.39 -19.92 -24.41
N ALA A 350 2.53 -20.65 -25.09
CA ALA A 350 1.19 -20.20 -25.51
C ALA A 350 0.11 -21.20 -25.14
N GLU A 351 -1.06 -20.71 -24.73
CA GLU A 351 -2.27 -21.47 -24.47
C GLU A 351 -3.51 -20.75 -25.06
N ASP A 352 -4.61 -21.46 -25.15
CA ASP A 352 -5.88 -20.89 -25.65
C ASP A 352 -6.37 -19.78 -24.73
N LEU A 353 -6.86 -18.70 -25.34
CA LEU A 353 -7.35 -17.52 -24.61
C LEU A 353 -8.76 -17.17 -25.07
N THR A 354 -9.65 -17.02 -24.08
CA THR A 354 -10.95 -16.36 -24.23
C THR A 354 -11.06 -15.21 -23.24
N ALA A 355 -11.41 -14.01 -23.72
CA ALA A 355 -11.62 -12.85 -22.86
C ALA A 355 -12.81 -12.02 -23.34
N ALA A 356 -13.69 -11.63 -22.42
CA ALA A 356 -14.82 -10.78 -22.69
C ALA A 356 -14.87 -9.59 -21.72
N PHE A 357 -14.86 -8.39 -22.28
CA PHE A 357 -14.97 -7.14 -21.54
C PHE A 357 -16.27 -6.43 -21.93
N ARG A 358 -17.12 -6.13 -20.93
CA ARG A 358 -18.46 -5.58 -21.13
C ARG A 358 -18.71 -4.41 -20.20
N ASN A 359 -19.22 -3.28 -20.72
CA ASN A 359 -19.49 -2.07 -19.96
C ASN A 359 -18.27 -1.59 -19.14
N CYS A 360 -17.05 -1.69 -19.67
CA CYS A 360 -15.82 -1.36 -18.94
C CYS A 360 -15.23 -0.01 -19.37
N ILE A 361 -14.47 0.59 -18.46
CA ILE A 361 -13.64 1.77 -18.73
C ILE A 361 -12.18 1.36 -18.60
N PHE A 362 -11.35 1.65 -19.64
CA PHE A 362 -9.88 1.49 -19.64
C PHE A 362 -9.24 2.84 -19.91
N TRP A 363 -8.66 3.43 -18.87
CA TRP A 363 -8.19 4.82 -18.93
C TRP A 363 -6.91 5.05 -18.16
N GLY A 364 -6.00 5.84 -18.71
CA GLY A 364 -4.79 6.28 -18.02
C GLY A 364 -4.38 7.69 -18.41
N GLU A 365 -3.76 8.40 -17.48
CA GLU A 365 -3.23 9.74 -17.70
C GLU A 365 -1.93 10.00 -16.93
N ASN A 366 -1.24 11.07 -17.32
CA ASN A 366 0.00 11.55 -16.71
C ASN A 366 1.17 10.56 -16.82
N GLY A 367 1.10 9.57 -17.70
CA GLY A 367 2.12 8.56 -17.93
C GLY A 367 2.71 8.61 -19.34
N LEU A 368 3.42 7.52 -19.68
CA LEU A 368 4.08 7.34 -20.98
C LEU A 368 3.31 6.40 -21.92
N VAL A 369 2.02 6.19 -21.66
CA VAL A 369 1.19 5.21 -22.37
C VAL A 369 0.21 5.88 -23.31
N ASP A 370 0.31 5.56 -24.60
CA ASP A 370 -0.58 6.06 -25.65
C ASP A 370 -1.78 5.13 -25.89
N ASN A 371 -1.62 3.85 -25.60
CA ASN A 371 -2.64 2.82 -25.78
C ASN A 371 -2.86 2.07 -24.47
N GLU A 372 -3.97 2.33 -23.81
CA GLU A 372 -4.32 1.73 -22.52
C GLU A 372 -4.79 0.26 -22.62
N VAL A 373 -5.01 -0.23 -23.85
CA VAL A 373 -5.35 -1.61 -24.12
C VAL A 373 -4.34 -2.17 -25.11
N PHE A 374 -3.60 -3.19 -24.69
CA PHE A 374 -2.62 -3.88 -25.51
C PHE A 374 -3.01 -5.35 -25.67
N THR A 375 -2.95 -5.86 -26.90
CA THR A 375 -3.26 -7.24 -27.23
C THR A 375 -2.14 -7.85 -28.08
N ALA A 376 -1.78 -9.10 -27.76
CA ALA A 376 -0.77 -9.84 -28.51
C ALA A 376 -1.15 -11.30 -28.71
N LYS A 377 -0.89 -11.83 -29.90
CA LYS A 377 -1.33 -13.16 -30.29
C LYS A 377 -0.17 -14.02 -30.79
N ASN A 378 -0.08 -15.24 -30.29
CA ASN A 378 0.62 -16.34 -30.91
C ASN A 378 -0.36 -17.17 -31.74
N ASN A 379 -0.04 -17.42 -33.01
CA ASN A 379 -0.96 -18.08 -33.96
C ASN A 379 -1.11 -19.60 -33.75
N THR A 380 -0.34 -20.22 -32.85
CA THR A 380 -0.43 -21.66 -32.56
C THR A 380 -1.60 -22.03 -31.67
N LYS A 381 -2.22 -21.05 -31.02
CA LYS A 381 -3.31 -21.21 -30.05
C LYS A 381 -4.45 -20.26 -30.35
N ALA A 382 -5.65 -20.60 -29.88
CA ALA A 382 -6.82 -19.76 -30.02
C ALA A 382 -6.66 -18.42 -29.29
N PHE A 383 -7.21 -17.36 -29.90
CA PHE A 383 -7.24 -16.02 -29.32
C PHE A 383 -8.60 -15.40 -29.62
N ASN A 384 -9.50 -15.44 -28.63
CA ASN A 384 -10.86 -14.96 -28.77
C ASN A 384 -11.11 -13.83 -27.74
N VAL A 385 -10.95 -12.58 -28.17
CA VAL A 385 -11.06 -11.40 -27.31
C VAL A 385 -12.17 -10.49 -27.84
N THR A 386 -13.15 -10.19 -26.98
CA THR A 386 -14.32 -9.39 -27.29
C THR A 386 -14.46 -8.18 -26.38
N PHE A 387 -14.84 -7.05 -26.97
CA PHE A 387 -15.13 -5.81 -26.27
C PHE A 387 -16.53 -5.33 -26.65
N SER A 388 -17.39 -5.06 -25.67
CA SER A 388 -18.77 -4.60 -25.87
C SER A 388 -19.10 -3.47 -24.89
N GLN A 389 -19.49 -2.31 -25.42
CA GLN A 389 -19.79 -1.10 -24.65
C GLN A 389 -18.58 -0.69 -23.79
N ILE A 390 -17.56 -0.13 -24.43
CA ILE A 390 -16.27 0.19 -23.82
C ILE A 390 -15.97 1.67 -23.96
N LEU A 391 -15.44 2.28 -22.92
CA LEU A 391 -14.74 3.55 -23.01
C LEU A 391 -13.24 3.28 -22.80
N TRP A 392 -12.42 3.66 -23.77
CA TRP A 392 -10.98 3.46 -23.70
C TRP A 392 -10.15 4.61 -24.30
N LYS A 393 -8.89 4.67 -23.91
CA LYS A 393 -7.89 5.57 -24.51
C LYS A 393 -6.91 4.74 -25.32
N VAL A 394 -6.99 4.82 -26.65
CA VAL A 394 -6.11 4.11 -27.58
C VAL A 394 -5.91 4.94 -28.85
N THR A 395 -4.74 4.95 -29.42
CA THR A 395 -4.45 5.63 -30.71
C THR A 395 -4.96 4.84 -31.91
N SER A 396 -5.09 3.51 -31.75
CA SER A 396 -5.67 2.62 -32.75
C SER A 396 -6.37 1.46 -32.08
N THR A 397 -7.36 0.87 -32.74
CA THR A 397 -8.04 -0.34 -32.25
C THR A 397 -7.01 -1.44 -31.97
N PRO A 398 -7.06 -2.09 -30.79
CA PRO A 398 -6.14 -3.17 -30.46
C PRO A 398 -6.18 -4.29 -31.51
N ALA A 399 -5.01 -4.87 -31.80
CA ALA A 399 -4.87 -5.89 -32.83
C ALA A 399 -5.50 -7.24 -32.41
N PHE A 400 -5.86 -8.07 -33.38
CA PHE A 400 -6.32 -9.48 -33.20
C PHE A 400 -7.60 -9.67 -32.38
N ILE A 401 -8.33 -8.63 -32.04
CA ILE A 401 -9.61 -8.74 -31.35
C ILE A 401 -10.77 -8.94 -32.33
N ASN A 402 -11.90 -9.48 -31.84
CA ASN A 402 -13.14 -9.45 -32.60
C ASN A 402 -13.60 -7.99 -32.75
N PRO A 403 -14.33 -7.64 -33.86
CA PRO A 403 -14.82 -6.29 -34.04
C PRO A 403 -15.56 -5.79 -32.78
N PRO A 404 -15.10 -4.70 -32.14
CA PRO A 404 -15.71 -4.22 -30.92
C PRO A 404 -17.04 -3.52 -31.20
N THR A 405 -17.96 -3.53 -30.23
CA THR A 405 -19.29 -2.91 -30.34
C THR A 405 -19.47 -1.83 -29.27
N GLY A 406 -20.13 -0.72 -29.62
CA GLY A 406 -20.49 0.34 -28.68
C GLY A 406 -19.26 1.00 -28.01
N VAL A 407 -18.26 1.35 -28.82
CA VAL A 407 -16.98 1.87 -28.32
C VAL A 407 -16.96 3.38 -28.31
N ILE A 408 -16.49 3.94 -27.19
CA ILE A 408 -16.18 5.36 -27.01
C ILE A 408 -14.66 5.49 -26.87
N SER A 409 -14.01 6.07 -27.89
CA SER A 409 -12.55 6.20 -27.91
C SER A 409 -12.10 7.62 -27.60
N ASN A 410 -11.09 7.75 -26.74
CA ASN A 410 -10.35 8.99 -26.48
C ASN A 410 -11.18 10.16 -25.95
N LEU A 411 -12.36 9.89 -25.44
CA LEU A 411 -13.14 10.86 -24.66
C LEU A 411 -12.91 10.60 -23.18
N SER A 412 -12.45 11.62 -22.47
CA SER A 412 -12.20 11.51 -21.02
C SER A 412 -13.44 10.97 -20.29
N PRO A 413 -13.31 9.98 -19.42
CA PRO A 413 -14.42 9.47 -18.60
C PRO A 413 -14.94 10.52 -17.62
N LYS A 414 -14.22 11.64 -17.42
CA LYS A 414 -14.54 12.72 -16.48
C LYS A 414 -14.91 12.16 -15.11
N PHE A 415 -13.92 11.54 -14.47
CA PHE A 415 -14.04 11.13 -13.09
C PHE A 415 -14.27 12.33 -12.17
N ASP A 416 -14.98 12.13 -11.05
CA ASP A 416 -15.47 13.20 -10.20
C ASP A 416 -14.35 14.05 -9.62
N SER A 417 -13.29 13.40 -9.10
CA SER A 417 -12.12 14.12 -8.57
C SER A 417 -10.84 13.29 -8.65
N ILE A 418 -9.86 13.82 -9.36
CA ILE A 418 -8.52 13.24 -9.44
C ILE A 418 -7.51 14.29 -9.01
N ASN A 419 -6.75 14.01 -7.93
CA ASN A 419 -5.69 14.86 -7.43
C ASN A 419 -4.44 14.03 -7.07
N THR A 420 -3.54 13.91 -8.03
CA THR A 420 -2.33 13.08 -7.91
C THR A 420 -1.34 13.62 -6.87
N SER A 421 -1.29 14.93 -6.65
CA SER A 421 -0.41 15.53 -5.66
C SER A 421 -0.83 15.27 -4.21
N ARG A 422 -2.12 15.04 -3.99
CA ARG A 422 -2.71 14.69 -2.68
C ARG A 422 -3.01 13.20 -2.56
N ASN A 423 -2.69 12.41 -3.58
CA ASN A 423 -3.01 10.98 -3.65
C ASN A 423 -4.51 10.69 -3.40
N TYR A 424 -5.38 11.54 -3.99
CA TYR A 424 -6.82 11.44 -3.85
C TYR A 424 -7.48 11.14 -5.19
N TYR A 425 -8.27 10.06 -5.25
CA TYR A 425 -8.89 9.57 -6.49
C TYR A 425 -10.34 9.15 -6.23
N ASP A 426 -11.28 9.87 -6.85
CA ASP A 426 -12.68 9.47 -6.93
C ASP A 426 -13.03 9.12 -8.37
N PHE A 427 -13.13 7.84 -8.66
CA PHE A 427 -13.44 7.32 -9.99
C PHE A 427 -14.95 7.27 -10.30
N ARG A 428 -15.80 7.91 -9.51
CA ARG A 428 -17.20 8.13 -9.88
C ARG A 428 -17.29 9.09 -11.06
N LEU A 429 -18.39 9.03 -11.81
CA LEU A 429 -18.56 9.86 -12.99
C LEU A 429 -19.13 11.23 -12.61
N GLN A 430 -18.62 12.31 -13.22
CA GLN A 430 -19.14 13.67 -13.02
C GLN A 430 -20.57 13.81 -13.57
N LYS A 431 -21.41 14.52 -12.86
CA LYS A 431 -22.79 14.79 -13.28
C LYS A 431 -22.82 15.64 -14.56
N GLY A 432 -23.54 15.16 -15.58
CA GLY A 432 -23.81 15.94 -16.80
C GLY A 432 -22.63 16.13 -17.75
N GLY A 433 -21.54 15.38 -17.59
CA GLY A 433 -20.37 15.59 -18.44
C GLY A 433 -19.63 14.33 -18.90
N SER A 434 -19.81 13.19 -18.28
CA SER A 434 -19.12 11.96 -18.66
C SER A 434 -19.76 11.27 -19.86
N PRO A 435 -18.99 10.89 -20.89
CA PRO A 435 -19.50 10.10 -22.01
C PRO A 435 -19.83 8.64 -21.61
N ALA A 436 -19.46 8.20 -20.42
CA ALA A 436 -19.76 6.88 -19.89
C ALA A 436 -21.19 6.75 -19.32
N ILE A 437 -21.88 7.90 -19.10
CA ILE A 437 -23.25 7.91 -18.55
C ILE A 437 -24.25 7.40 -19.59
N ASN A 438 -25.09 6.45 -19.19
CA ASN A 438 -26.12 5.81 -20.03
C ASN A 438 -25.56 5.19 -21.33
N ALA A 439 -24.30 4.77 -21.34
CA ALA A 439 -23.63 4.22 -22.52
C ALA A 439 -23.47 2.70 -22.49
N GLY A 440 -23.95 2.04 -21.46
CA GLY A 440 -23.88 0.59 -21.30
C GLY A 440 -25.10 -0.16 -21.80
N LEU A 441 -25.02 -1.48 -21.78
CA LEU A 441 -26.14 -2.40 -22.01
C LEU A 441 -26.42 -3.23 -20.75
N ASN A 442 -27.63 -3.73 -20.63
CA ASN A 442 -28.01 -4.60 -19.54
C ASN A 442 -27.37 -5.99 -19.69
N PHE A 443 -26.40 -6.31 -18.88
CA PHE A 443 -25.76 -7.63 -18.74
C PHE A 443 -26.14 -8.34 -17.43
N GLY A 444 -27.31 -8.03 -16.85
CA GLY A 444 -27.85 -8.69 -15.66
C GLY A 444 -27.22 -8.22 -14.34
N VAL A 445 -26.43 -7.14 -14.35
CA VAL A 445 -25.85 -6.54 -13.15
C VAL A 445 -26.77 -5.42 -12.66
N THR A 446 -27.40 -5.61 -11.52
CA THR A 446 -28.49 -4.74 -11.02
C THR A 446 -28.05 -3.62 -10.08
N THR A 447 -26.84 -3.70 -9.54
CA THR A 447 -26.26 -2.68 -8.65
C THR A 447 -24.83 -2.34 -9.07
N ASP A 448 -24.32 -1.22 -8.61
CA ASP A 448 -22.94 -0.78 -8.81
C ASP A 448 -22.04 -1.12 -7.61
N LEU A 449 -20.78 -0.68 -7.62
CA LEU A 449 -19.79 -0.89 -6.54
C LEU A 449 -20.22 -0.26 -5.20
N ASP A 450 -21.03 0.79 -5.22
CA ASP A 450 -21.59 1.43 -4.02
C ASP A 450 -22.93 0.79 -3.58
N GLY A 451 -23.40 -0.23 -4.32
CA GLY A 451 -24.69 -0.86 -4.10
C GLY A 451 -25.88 0.00 -4.56
N LYS A 452 -25.64 1.01 -5.40
CA LYS A 452 -26.71 1.81 -6.02
C LYS A 452 -27.34 1.02 -7.16
N PRO A 453 -28.67 1.15 -7.38
CA PRO A 453 -29.33 0.41 -8.44
C PRO A 453 -28.89 0.90 -9.83
N ARG A 454 -28.65 -0.03 -10.74
CA ARG A 454 -28.48 0.24 -12.18
C ARG A 454 -29.82 0.22 -12.89
N PRO A 455 -30.07 1.15 -13.83
CA PRO A 455 -31.31 1.13 -14.61
C PRO A 455 -31.37 -0.12 -15.49
N ALA A 456 -32.59 -0.63 -15.72
CA ALA A 456 -32.81 -1.79 -16.59
C ALA A 456 -32.55 -1.48 -18.08
N GLY A 457 -32.48 -0.20 -18.46
CA GLY A 457 -32.27 0.25 -19.85
C GLY A 457 -30.78 0.42 -20.16
N LEU A 458 -30.28 1.62 -20.04
CA LEU A 458 -28.91 2.00 -20.37
C LEU A 458 -28.12 2.34 -19.08
N PRO A 459 -27.46 1.36 -18.46
CA PRO A 459 -26.60 1.63 -17.33
C PRO A 459 -25.33 2.39 -17.74
N ASP A 460 -24.62 2.95 -16.77
CA ASP A 460 -23.35 3.58 -17.01
C ASP A 460 -22.24 2.56 -17.27
N LEU A 461 -21.19 2.98 -17.99
CA LEU A 461 -19.95 2.22 -18.10
C LEU A 461 -19.14 2.30 -16.81
N GLY A 462 -18.39 1.25 -16.54
CA GLY A 462 -17.54 1.16 -15.36
C GLY A 462 -18.27 0.69 -14.09
N CYS A 463 -17.56 0.75 -12.97
CA CYS A 463 -18.02 0.14 -11.71
C CYS A 463 -18.99 1.02 -10.91
N PHE A 464 -19.20 2.27 -11.27
CA PHE A 464 -20.12 3.18 -10.59
C PHE A 464 -21.29 3.60 -11.49
N GLU A 465 -22.46 3.75 -10.89
CA GLU A 465 -23.65 4.29 -11.52
C GLU A 465 -23.87 5.72 -11.04
N LYS A 466 -24.00 6.67 -11.98
CA LYS A 466 -24.32 8.05 -11.69
C LYS A 466 -25.81 8.22 -11.45
N GLN A 467 -26.18 8.83 -10.36
CA GLN A 467 -27.54 9.20 -9.99
C GLN A 467 -27.76 10.70 -10.09
#